data_7812e4e7ee97387c8119a7c7ec14ed28
#
_entry.id   7812e4e7ee97387c8119a7c7ec14ed28
#
_cell.length_a   1.000
_cell.length_b   1.000
_cell.length_c   1.000
_cell.angle_alpha   90.00
_cell.angle_beta   90.00
_cell.angle_gamma   90.00
#
_symmetry.space_group_name_H-M   'P 1'
#
loop_
_entity.id
_entity.type
_entity.pdbx_description
1 polymer ?
#
loop_
_entity_poly.entity_id
_entity_poly.type
_entity_poly.pdbx_seq_one_letter_code
_entity_poly.pdbx_strand_id
1 'polypeptide(L)'
;MAGKRSAPPADTTMELILWRHAEAEDGTPDARRPLTPRGRKQAQQVAGWLNKRLPSATRILASPALRAVQTAQALERPIEELARLGTGASASAVLGAAGWPHAGGTVVVVGHQPTLGRVASLLLTGDAADWSVKKGALWWFTCRTRDGLVETALRAAIGAERV
;
A
#
# COMPACT_ATOMS: atom_id res chain seq x y z
N MET A 1 -31.20 30.50 15.34
CA MET A 1 -30.73 29.11 15.49
C MET A 1 -29.21 29.11 15.37
N ALA A 2 -28.53 28.88 16.48
CA ALA A 2 -27.07 28.72 16.44
C ALA A 2 -26.77 27.36 15.81
N GLY A 3 -26.23 27.36 14.58
CA GLY A 3 -25.76 26.17 13.94
C GLY A 3 -24.68 25.52 14.84
N LYS A 4 -24.87 24.26 15.21
CA LYS A 4 -23.81 23.48 15.85
C LYS A 4 -22.63 23.49 14.89
N ARG A 5 -21.62 24.28 15.18
CA ARG A 5 -20.30 24.10 14.56
C ARG A 5 -19.84 22.71 15.00
N SER A 6 -19.75 21.80 14.04
CA SER A 6 -19.10 20.51 14.29
C SER A 6 -17.72 20.80 14.82
N ALA A 7 -17.31 20.10 15.89
CA ALA A 7 -15.94 20.19 16.39
C ALA A 7 -14.97 19.90 15.24
N PRO A 8 -13.83 20.61 15.14
CA PRO A 8 -12.82 20.28 14.13
C PRO A 8 -12.41 18.81 14.30
N PRO A 9 -12.13 18.12 13.17
CA PRO A 9 -11.67 16.73 13.27
C PRO A 9 -10.44 16.68 14.16
N ALA A 10 -10.39 15.68 15.05
CA ALA A 10 -9.26 15.47 15.94
C ALA A 10 -7.97 15.30 15.12
N ASP A 11 -6.84 15.79 15.64
CA ASP A 11 -5.53 15.53 15.05
C ASP A 11 -5.32 14.03 14.91
N THR A 12 -5.00 13.57 13.70
CA THR A 12 -4.81 12.15 13.39
C THR A 12 -3.51 11.91 12.68
N THR A 13 -2.95 10.73 12.90
CA THR A 13 -1.83 10.22 12.13
C THR A 13 -2.26 8.96 11.42
N MET A 14 -1.72 8.74 10.23
CA MET A 14 -1.96 7.52 9.45
C MET A 14 -0.70 7.10 8.72
N GLU A 15 -0.50 5.80 8.59
CA GLU A 15 0.60 5.25 7.81
C GLU A 15 0.07 4.37 6.69
N LEU A 16 0.66 4.53 5.51
CA LEU A 16 0.32 3.79 4.30
C LEU A 16 1.59 3.21 3.70
N ILE A 17 1.61 1.89 3.57
CA ILE A 17 2.69 1.16 2.91
C ILE A 17 2.17 0.66 1.57
N LEU A 18 2.79 1.11 0.49
CA LEU A 18 2.55 0.63 -0.86
C LEU A 18 3.58 -0.45 -1.15
N TRP A 19 3.14 -1.67 -1.36
CA TRP A 19 4.01 -2.81 -1.60
C TRP A 19 3.66 -3.46 -2.92
N ARG A 20 4.56 -3.33 -3.90
CA ARG A 20 4.35 -4.00 -5.18
C ARG A 20 4.54 -5.50 -5.03
N HIS A 21 3.65 -6.29 -5.66
CA HIS A 21 3.82 -7.73 -5.68
C HIS A 21 5.23 -8.13 -6.13
N ALA A 22 5.75 -9.23 -5.61
CA ALA A 22 7.05 -9.76 -5.96
C ALA A 22 7.06 -10.38 -7.37
N GLU A 23 8.21 -10.83 -7.83
CA GLU A 23 8.38 -11.42 -9.15
C GLU A 23 7.42 -12.58 -9.38
N ALA A 24 6.71 -12.54 -10.51
CA ALA A 24 5.72 -13.55 -10.89
C ALA A 24 6.11 -14.27 -12.19
N GLU A 25 5.65 -15.53 -12.32
CA GLU A 25 5.77 -16.29 -13.56
C GLU A 25 4.99 -15.62 -14.69
N ASP A 26 5.44 -15.80 -15.91
CA ASP A 26 4.65 -15.48 -17.09
C ASP A 26 3.51 -16.50 -17.24
N GLY A 27 2.50 -16.16 -18.02
CA GLY A 27 1.42 -17.09 -18.29
C GLY A 27 0.06 -16.43 -18.44
N THR A 28 -0.94 -17.25 -18.69
CA THR A 28 -2.34 -16.88 -18.86
C THR A 28 -3.24 -17.83 -18.09
N PRO A 29 -4.35 -17.36 -17.53
CA PRO A 29 -4.77 -15.96 -17.46
C PRO A 29 -3.91 -15.14 -16.51
N ASP A 30 -3.78 -13.85 -16.76
CA ASP A 30 -2.94 -12.95 -15.98
C ASP A 30 -3.20 -13.02 -14.46
N ALA A 31 -4.46 -13.09 -14.07
CA ALA A 31 -4.87 -13.13 -12.65
C ALA A 31 -4.38 -14.37 -11.89
N ARG A 32 -3.97 -15.43 -12.59
CA ARG A 32 -3.52 -16.70 -12.00
C ARG A 32 -2.01 -16.91 -12.04
N ARG A 33 -1.25 -15.92 -12.50
CA ARG A 33 0.22 -16.01 -12.51
C ARG A 33 0.75 -16.06 -11.07
N PRO A 34 1.42 -17.14 -10.67
CA PRO A 34 1.98 -17.26 -9.32
C PRO A 34 3.32 -16.55 -9.21
N LEU A 35 3.80 -16.36 -7.99
CA LEU A 35 5.17 -15.93 -7.76
C LEU A 35 6.17 -16.97 -8.26
N THR A 36 7.30 -16.51 -8.77
CA THR A 36 8.48 -17.37 -9.00
C THR A 36 9.10 -17.77 -7.66
N PRO A 37 10.00 -18.78 -7.62
CA PRO A 37 10.79 -19.06 -6.42
C PRO A 37 11.54 -17.84 -5.90
N ARG A 38 12.12 -17.03 -6.81
CA ARG A 38 12.78 -15.77 -6.46
C ARG A 38 11.77 -14.76 -5.88
N GLY A 39 10.59 -14.66 -6.47
CA GLY A 39 9.52 -13.77 -5.98
C GLY A 39 9.04 -14.17 -4.59
N ARG A 40 8.93 -15.46 -4.29
CA ARG A 40 8.59 -15.93 -2.94
C ARG A 40 9.65 -15.54 -1.93
N LYS A 41 10.90 -15.64 -2.28
CA LYS A 41 12.01 -15.20 -1.44
C LYS A 41 11.98 -13.70 -1.20
N GLN A 42 11.74 -12.90 -2.25
CA GLN A 42 11.56 -11.46 -2.14
C GLN A 42 10.42 -11.11 -1.16
N ALA A 43 9.27 -11.74 -1.33
CA ALA A 43 8.11 -11.52 -0.47
C ALA A 43 8.41 -11.86 0.99
N GLN A 44 9.06 -12.98 1.24
CA GLN A 44 9.44 -13.40 2.59
C GLN A 44 10.42 -12.44 3.26
N GLN A 45 11.41 -11.96 2.52
CA GLN A 45 12.39 -11.01 3.04
C GLN A 45 11.74 -9.68 3.43
N VAL A 46 10.91 -9.14 2.55
CA VAL A 46 10.20 -7.89 2.81
C VAL A 46 9.17 -8.05 3.92
N ALA A 47 8.42 -9.16 3.93
CA ALA A 47 7.48 -9.46 5.00
C ALA A 47 8.18 -9.55 6.37
N GLY A 48 9.34 -10.16 6.44
CA GLY A 48 10.14 -10.22 7.67
C GLY A 48 10.56 -8.84 8.15
N TRP A 49 10.98 -7.97 7.23
CA TRP A 49 11.33 -6.59 7.54
C TRP A 49 10.11 -5.80 8.03
N LEU A 50 8.96 -5.95 7.36
CA LEU A 50 7.71 -5.30 7.72
C LEU A 50 7.19 -5.77 9.08
N ASN A 51 7.18 -7.08 9.33
CA ASN A 51 6.63 -7.63 10.57
C ASN A 51 7.38 -7.19 11.84
N LYS A 52 8.65 -6.80 11.71
CA LYS A 52 9.41 -6.22 12.83
C LYS A 52 8.98 -4.78 13.14
N ARG A 53 8.23 -4.13 12.26
CA ARG A 53 7.90 -2.70 12.33
C ARG A 53 6.41 -2.42 12.37
N LEU A 54 5.59 -3.28 11.78
CA LEU A 54 4.15 -3.08 11.69
C LEU A 54 3.45 -3.33 13.04
N PRO A 55 2.55 -2.43 13.45
CA PRO A 55 1.66 -2.69 14.57
C PRO A 55 0.81 -3.95 14.35
N SER A 56 0.34 -4.59 15.42
CA SER A 56 -0.53 -5.77 15.35
C SER A 56 -1.87 -5.47 14.66
N ALA A 57 -2.39 -4.26 14.84
CA ALA A 57 -3.67 -3.83 14.26
C ALA A 57 -3.55 -3.31 12.82
N THR A 58 -2.47 -3.62 12.11
CA THR A 58 -2.29 -3.22 10.71
C THR A 58 -3.29 -3.93 9.81
N ARG A 59 -3.96 -3.17 8.93
CA ARG A 59 -4.81 -3.73 7.88
C ARG A 59 -3.95 -4.08 6.66
N ILE A 60 -4.16 -5.26 6.12
CA ILE A 60 -3.47 -5.74 4.91
C ILE A 60 -4.51 -5.86 3.80
N LEU A 61 -4.39 -5.00 2.80
CA LEU A 61 -5.24 -4.99 1.61
C LEU A 61 -4.45 -5.51 0.42
N ALA A 62 -5.06 -6.33 -0.41
CA ALA A 62 -4.40 -6.88 -1.59
C ALA A 62 -5.32 -6.90 -2.81
N SER A 63 -4.71 -6.72 -3.99
CA SER A 63 -5.31 -7.11 -5.25
C SER A 63 -5.67 -8.60 -5.21
N PRO A 64 -6.79 -9.02 -5.85
CA PRO A 64 -7.13 -10.44 -5.93
C PRO A 64 -6.25 -11.25 -6.88
N ALA A 65 -5.38 -10.62 -7.66
CA ALA A 65 -4.42 -11.34 -8.50
C ALA A 65 -3.53 -12.24 -7.64
N LEU A 66 -3.32 -13.49 -8.08
CA LEU A 66 -2.61 -14.50 -7.28
C LEU A 66 -1.24 -14.01 -6.80
N ARG A 67 -0.46 -13.36 -7.67
CA ARG A 67 0.86 -12.81 -7.32
C ARG A 67 0.81 -11.79 -6.18
N ALA A 68 -0.24 -10.97 -6.12
CA ALA A 68 -0.41 -10.00 -5.04
C ALA A 68 -0.84 -10.68 -3.74
N VAL A 69 -1.77 -11.62 -3.81
CA VAL A 69 -2.21 -12.41 -2.66
C VAL A 69 -1.05 -13.21 -2.06
N GLN A 70 -0.27 -13.89 -2.89
CA GLN A 70 0.89 -14.65 -2.42
C GLN A 70 1.97 -13.76 -1.79
N THR A 71 2.17 -12.56 -2.32
CA THR A 71 3.07 -11.58 -1.71
C THR A 71 2.56 -11.20 -0.32
N ALA A 72 1.29 -10.83 -0.21
CA ALA A 72 0.67 -10.43 1.07
C ALA A 72 0.67 -11.58 2.10
N GLN A 73 0.44 -12.81 1.65
CA GLN A 73 0.43 -14.01 2.52
C GLN A 73 1.76 -14.23 3.25
N ALA A 74 2.86 -13.74 2.71
CA ALA A 74 4.16 -13.83 3.38
C ALA A 74 4.19 -13.10 4.74
N LEU A 75 3.29 -12.15 4.97
CA LEU A 75 3.14 -11.47 6.26
C LEU A 75 2.52 -12.37 7.34
N GLU A 76 1.87 -13.46 6.96
CA GLU A 76 1.17 -14.36 7.89
C GLU A 76 0.14 -13.64 8.77
N ARG A 77 -0.59 -12.70 8.16
CA ARG A 77 -1.66 -11.91 8.79
C ARG A 77 -2.94 -12.01 7.97
N PRO A 78 -4.12 -11.74 8.55
CA PRO A 78 -5.36 -11.65 7.79
C PRO A 78 -5.26 -10.63 6.66
N ILE A 79 -5.80 -11.00 5.49
CA ILE A 79 -5.74 -10.18 4.27
C ILE A 79 -7.16 -9.90 3.80
N GLU A 80 -7.42 -8.65 3.41
CA GLU A 80 -8.63 -8.24 2.70
C GLU A 80 -8.32 -8.16 1.20
N GLU A 81 -8.88 -9.08 0.42
CA GLU A 81 -8.79 -9.01 -1.05
C GLU A 81 -9.88 -8.08 -1.57
N LEU A 82 -9.50 -7.08 -2.34
CA LEU A 82 -10.42 -6.08 -2.87
C LEU A 82 -10.30 -5.99 -4.39
N ALA A 83 -11.40 -6.25 -5.10
CA ALA A 83 -11.45 -6.19 -6.57
C ALA A 83 -11.01 -4.83 -7.11
N ARG A 84 -11.32 -3.75 -6.40
CA ARG A 84 -10.92 -2.38 -6.78
C ARG A 84 -9.41 -2.10 -6.72
N LEU A 85 -8.62 -3.02 -6.15
CA LEU A 85 -7.16 -2.96 -6.13
C LEU A 85 -6.51 -3.80 -7.23
N GLY A 86 -7.29 -4.36 -8.15
CA GLY A 86 -6.80 -5.18 -9.25
C GLY A 86 -5.90 -4.42 -10.22
N THR A 87 -5.41 -5.14 -11.22
CA THR A 87 -4.64 -4.54 -12.32
C THR A 87 -5.45 -3.44 -12.98
N GLY A 88 -4.81 -2.31 -13.27
CA GLY A 88 -5.48 -1.14 -13.85
C GLY A 88 -6.25 -0.29 -12.83
N ALA A 89 -6.16 -0.57 -11.54
CA ALA A 89 -6.77 0.27 -10.52
C ALA A 89 -6.25 1.72 -10.59
N SER A 90 -7.13 2.67 -10.28
CA SER A 90 -6.74 4.08 -10.19
C SER A 90 -6.03 4.39 -8.88
N ALA A 91 -5.26 5.47 -8.86
CA ALA A 91 -4.65 5.96 -7.61
C ALA A 91 -5.72 6.30 -6.57
N SER A 92 -6.84 6.91 -6.98
CA SER A 92 -7.93 7.23 -6.08
C SER A 92 -8.62 6.00 -5.50
N ALA A 93 -8.70 4.89 -6.24
CA ALA A 93 -9.22 3.62 -5.73
C ALA A 93 -8.36 3.06 -4.59
N VAL A 94 -7.04 3.14 -4.73
CA VAL A 94 -6.09 2.73 -3.68
C VAL A 94 -6.24 3.59 -2.44
N LEU A 95 -6.22 4.90 -2.58
CA LEU A 95 -6.34 5.83 -1.46
C LEU A 95 -7.71 5.71 -0.77
N GLY A 96 -8.78 5.54 -1.54
CA GLY A 96 -10.12 5.31 -1.00
C GLY A 96 -10.22 4.00 -0.22
N ALA A 97 -9.66 2.91 -0.75
CA ALA A 97 -9.63 1.61 -0.07
C ALA A 97 -8.87 1.67 1.26
N ALA A 98 -7.74 2.37 1.28
CA ALA A 98 -6.93 2.56 2.47
C ALA A 98 -7.56 3.50 3.50
N GLY A 99 -8.46 4.38 3.07
CA GLY A 99 -9.03 5.43 3.92
C GLY A 99 -8.06 6.59 4.16
N TRP A 100 -7.13 6.80 3.23
CA TRP A 100 -6.17 7.90 3.32
C TRP A 100 -6.84 9.25 3.04
N PRO A 101 -6.54 10.31 3.80
CA PRO A 101 -5.56 10.38 4.90
C PRO A 101 -6.18 10.29 6.31
N HIS A 102 -7.48 10.02 6.43
CA HIS A 102 -8.22 10.25 7.67
C HIS A 102 -8.59 9.02 8.50
N ALA A 103 -8.48 7.82 7.95
CA ALA A 103 -8.88 6.60 8.67
C ALA A 103 -8.02 6.29 9.90
N GLY A 104 -6.80 6.83 9.95
CA GLY A 104 -5.86 6.53 11.03
C GLY A 104 -5.26 5.11 10.94
N GLY A 105 -4.40 4.79 11.87
CA GLY A 105 -3.75 3.48 11.92
C GLY A 105 -2.74 3.24 10.80
N THR A 106 -2.48 1.98 10.55
CA THR A 106 -1.50 1.53 9.54
C THR A 106 -2.17 0.59 8.54
N VAL A 107 -1.97 0.86 7.26
CA VAL A 107 -2.51 0.07 6.16
C VAL A 107 -1.40 -0.31 5.20
N VAL A 108 -1.33 -1.58 4.84
CA VAL A 108 -0.48 -2.08 3.75
C VAL A 108 -1.36 -2.37 2.55
N VAL A 109 -0.99 -1.86 1.39
CA VAL A 109 -1.65 -2.16 0.11
C VAL A 109 -0.67 -2.90 -0.78
N VAL A 110 -0.99 -4.15 -1.11
CA VAL A 110 -0.21 -4.97 -2.05
C VAL A 110 -0.88 -4.91 -3.42
N GLY A 111 -0.17 -4.36 -4.39
CA GLY A 111 -0.76 -4.08 -5.69
C GLY A 111 0.23 -4.04 -6.84
N HIS A 112 -0.13 -3.27 -7.85
CA HIS A 112 0.47 -3.29 -9.18
C HIS A 112 1.01 -1.93 -9.62
N GLN A 113 1.89 -1.94 -10.60
CA GLN A 113 2.24 -0.80 -11.40
C GLN A 113 1.31 -0.70 -12.63
N PRO A 114 1.05 0.48 -13.14
CA PRO A 114 1.61 1.78 -12.74
C PRO A 114 0.90 2.42 -11.52
N THR A 115 -0.12 1.79 -10.98
CA THR A 115 -0.98 2.34 -9.94
C THR A 115 -0.19 2.82 -8.72
N LEU A 116 0.67 1.98 -8.14
CA LEU A 116 1.39 2.32 -6.90
C LEU A 116 2.36 3.48 -7.10
N GLY A 117 3.05 3.53 -8.23
CA GLY A 117 3.93 4.65 -8.58
C GLY A 117 3.17 5.97 -8.73
N ARG A 118 1.96 5.92 -9.30
CA ARG A 118 1.07 7.08 -9.40
C ARG A 118 0.59 7.56 -8.03
N VAL A 119 0.25 6.63 -7.13
CA VAL A 119 -0.10 6.98 -5.75
C VAL A 119 1.07 7.68 -5.07
N ALA A 120 2.28 7.12 -5.15
CA ALA A 120 3.47 7.68 -4.55
C ALA A 120 3.74 9.11 -5.06
N SER A 121 3.67 9.31 -6.38
CA SER A 121 3.82 10.63 -7.00
C SER A 121 2.76 11.60 -6.51
N LEU A 122 1.51 11.17 -6.50
CA LEU A 122 0.39 12.01 -6.05
C LEU A 122 0.56 12.46 -4.61
N LEU A 123 0.98 11.57 -3.71
CA LEU A 123 1.18 11.88 -2.30
C LEU A 123 2.31 12.88 -2.05
N LEU A 124 3.37 12.83 -2.84
CA LEU A 124 4.56 13.67 -2.64
C LEU A 124 4.55 14.97 -3.48
N THR A 125 3.86 14.99 -4.61
CA THR A 125 3.90 16.13 -5.54
C THR A 125 2.55 16.75 -5.82
N GLY A 126 1.46 16.05 -5.54
CA GLY A 126 0.12 16.46 -5.94
C GLY A 126 -0.28 16.05 -7.36
N ASP A 127 0.63 15.48 -8.13
CA ASP A 127 0.39 15.00 -9.50
C ASP A 127 0.67 13.50 -9.62
N ALA A 128 -0.20 12.78 -10.34
CA ALA A 128 -0.07 11.33 -10.51
C ALA A 128 0.80 10.99 -11.73
N ALA A 129 2.10 11.12 -11.59
CA ALA A 129 3.07 10.69 -12.61
C ALA A 129 3.41 9.20 -12.46
N ASP A 130 3.93 8.59 -13.52
CA ASP A 130 4.29 7.17 -13.55
C ASP A 130 5.68 6.95 -12.91
N TRP A 131 5.71 6.99 -11.58
CA TRP A 131 6.93 6.67 -10.85
C TRP A 131 7.16 5.16 -10.80
N SER A 132 8.42 4.75 -10.82
CA SER A 132 8.79 3.34 -10.80
C SER A 132 8.85 2.80 -9.38
N VAL A 133 8.04 1.79 -9.11
CA VAL A 133 8.14 0.94 -7.93
C VAL A 133 8.54 -0.45 -8.43
N LYS A 134 9.70 -0.95 -8.03
CA LYS A 134 10.20 -2.25 -8.47
C LYS A 134 9.41 -3.39 -7.84
N LYS A 135 9.41 -4.55 -8.50
CA LYS A 135 8.77 -5.77 -7.96
C LYS A 135 9.28 -6.09 -6.56
N GLY A 136 8.36 -6.33 -5.64
CA GLY A 136 8.69 -6.60 -4.25
C GLY A 136 9.12 -5.39 -3.42
N ALA A 137 9.30 -4.23 -4.02
CA ALA A 137 9.67 -3.01 -3.30
C ALA A 137 8.49 -2.40 -2.56
N LEU A 138 8.81 -1.68 -1.51
CA LEU A 138 7.81 -0.94 -0.73
C LEU A 138 8.15 0.55 -0.63
N TRP A 139 7.10 1.34 -0.50
CA TRP A 139 7.18 2.76 -0.18
C TRP A 139 6.27 3.03 1.01
N TRP A 140 6.81 3.60 2.07
CA TRP A 140 6.12 3.82 3.33
C TRP A 140 5.90 5.30 3.56
N PHE A 141 4.63 5.72 3.59
CA PHE A 141 4.21 7.09 3.83
C PHE A 141 3.59 7.24 5.21
N THR A 142 3.77 8.39 5.77
CA THR A 142 3.04 8.83 6.96
C THR A 142 2.36 10.16 6.70
N CYS A 143 1.21 10.38 7.31
CA CYS A 143 0.62 11.70 7.33
C CYS A 143 0.17 12.08 8.73
N ARG A 144 0.15 13.38 8.95
CA ARG A 144 -0.43 14.00 10.13
C ARG A 144 -1.46 15.03 9.68
N THR A 145 -2.65 14.94 10.24
CA THR A 145 -3.70 15.94 10.04
C THR A 145 -3.75 16.82 11.28
N ARG A 146 -3.56 18.13 11.08
CA ARG A 146 -3.54 19.14 12.12
C ARG A 146 -4.33 20.36 11.65
N ASP A 147 -5.33 20.80 12.41
CA ASP A 147 -6.16 21.98 12.06
C ASP A 147 -6.71 21.91 10.62
N GLY A 148 -7.10 20.71 10.17
CA GLY A 148 -7.61 20.47 8.82
C GLY A 148 -6.54 20.41 7.71
N LEU A 149 -5.26 20.59 8.04
CA LEU A 149 -4.14 20.47 7.11
C LEU A 149 -3.50 19.10 7.20
N VAL A 150 -3.22 18.50 6.04
CA VAL A 150 -2.55 17.19 5.93
C VAL A 150 -1.09 17.41 5.54
N GLU A 151 -0.18 16.95 6.39
CA GLU A 151 1.24 16.88 6.09
C GLU A 151 1.61 15.44 5.78
N THR A 152 2.20 15.22 4.61
CA THR A 152 2.63 13.89 4.15
C THR A 152 4.15 13.82 4.11
N ALA A 153 4.71 12.72 4.61
CA ALA A 153 6.13 12.45 4.55
C ALA A 153 6.40 11.02 4.07
N LEU A 154 7.49 10.85 3.35
CA LEU A 154 8.01 9.54 3.00
C LEU A 154 8.93 9.06 4.12
N ARG A 155 8.63 7.90 4.72
CA ARG A 155 9.45 7.29 5.78
C ARG A 155 10.51 6.35 5.22
N ALA A 156 10.16 5.59 4.18
CA ALA A 156 11.07 4.63 3.58
C ALA A 156 10.65 4.32 2.13
N ALA A 157 11.63 4.08 1.30
CA ALA A 157 11.47 3.50 -0.03
C ALA A 157 12.57 2.46 -0.20
N ILE A 158 12.21 1.18 -0.16
CA ILE A 158 13.17 0.08 -0.04
C ILE A 158 12.85 -0.99 -1.07
N GLY A 159 13.88 -1.41 -1.82
CA GLY A 159 13.81 -2.57 -2.70
C GLY A 159 13.95 -3.88 -1.91
N ALA A 160 13.39 -4.97 -2.45
CA ALA A 160 13.44 -6.29 -1.82
C ALA A 160 14.87 -6.77 -1.51
N GLU A 161 15.85 -6.29 -2.27
CA GLU A 161 17.26 -6.68 -2.13
C GLU A 161 17.99 -5.93 -1.00
N ARG A 162 17.33 -4.95 -0.37
CA ARG A 162 17.93 -4.06 0.64
C ARG A 162 17.37 -4.25 2.05
N VAL A 163 16.46 -5.17 2.20
CA VAL A 163 15.83 -5.48 3.51
C VAL A 163 16.66 -6.46 4.34
#